data_5001140a2017db8a227088411a1dcf37
#
_entry.id   5001140a2017db8a227088411a1dcf37
#
_cell.length_a   1.000
_cell.length_b   1.000
_cell.length_c   1.000
_cell.angle_alpha   90.00
_cell.angle_beta   90.00
_cell.angle_gamma   90.00
#
_symmetry.space_group_name_H-M   'P 1'
#
loop_
_entity.id
_entity.type
_entity.pdbx_description
1 polymer ?
#
loop_
_entity_poly.entity_id
_entity_poly.type
_entity_poly.pdbx_seq_one_letter_code
_entity_poly.pdbx_strand_id
1 'polypeptide(L)'
;MINAKNITMEFDGFAALKDMSCEIPDGVIYGLVGSNGAGKSTFLRLLSGVYRPKKGEITVDGKPLYENPEVKKDILYVPDELYFLPQASMNTMANFYAAAYENFSRERFRELTKTFGLDPTANLNTFSKGMKRQASTVLALSAMPKYLFFDETFDGLDPVMRNLVKQVIYNDVIERNTTTIITSHSLRELEDTCDQLALLHKGGIVFESDVEDLKTSLFKIQVAFDTMFERSIFDGIQILDYTQMGSVATFIAKGDREAVVAELRGKDPIILDVLPLNLEEVFVYEMEALGYAFKDVLM
;
A
#
# COMPACT_ATOMS: atom_id res chain seq x y z
N MET A 1 -11.95 -9.29 -8.86
CA MET A 1 -11.20 -9.91 -7.75
C MET A 1 -9.97 -10.64 -8.27
N ILE A 2 -8.81 -10.43 -7.67
CA ILE A 2 -7.55 -11.12 -8.00
C ILE A 2 -7.28 -12.18 -6.94
N ASN A 3 -6.93 -13.39 -7.37
CA ASN A 3 -6.59 -14.48 -6.47
C ASN A 3 -5.25 -15.10 -6.91
N ALA A 4 -4.26 -15.06 -6.02
CA ALA A 4 -2.95 -15.68 -6.19
C ALA A 4 -2.83 -16.85 -5.20
N LYS A 5 -2.53 -18.07 -5.70
CA LYS A 5 -2.47 -19.28 -4.88
C LYS A 5 -1.14 -19.98 -5.03
N ASN A 6 -0.44 -20.15 -3.90
CA ASN A 6 0.82 -20.90 -3.77
C ASN A 6 1.89 -20.46 -4.79
N ILE A 7 2.01 -19.15 -5.01
CA ILE A 7 2.88 -18.57 -6.04
C ILE A 7 4.34 -18.72 -5.63
N THR A 8 5.10 -19.37 -6.48
CA THR A 8 6.55 -19.44 -6.39
C THR A 8 7.18 -18.89 -7.67
N MET A 9 8.14 -17.96 -7.52
CA MET A 9 8.92 -17.42 -8.62
C MET A 9 10.40 -17.43 -8.30
N GLU A 10 11.21 -17.95 -9.21
CA GLU A 10 12.66 -18.06 -9.04
C GLU A 10 13.39 -17.51 -10.25
N PHE A 11 14.53 -16.86 -10.02
CA PHE A 11 15.48 -16.40 -11.02
C PHE A 11 16.87 -16.94 -10.67
N ASP A 12 17.49 -17.67 -11.56
CA ASP A 12 18.84 -18.21 -11.42
C ASP A 12 19.12 -18.88 -10.05
N GLY A 13 18.12 -19.65 -9.55
CA GLY A 13 18.23 -20.34 -8.25
C GLY A 13 17.86 -19.50 -7.04
N PHE A 14 17.61 -18.19 -7.21
CA PHE A 14 17.10 -17.32 -6.16
C PHE A 14 15.58 -17.27 -6.20
N ALA A 15 14.93 -17.64 -5.09
CA ALA A 15 13.48 -17.57 -4.97
C ALA A 15 13.05 -16.15 -4.59
N ALA A 16 12.52 -15.40 -5.56
CA ALA A 16 11.97 -14.06 -5.36
C ALA A 16 10.61 -14.08 -4.68
N LEU A 17 9.79 -15.14 -4.92
CA LEU A 17 8.55 -15.42 -4.20
C LEU A 17 8.51 -16.90 -3.81
N LYS A 18 7.97 -17.18 -2.61
CA LYS A 18 7.97 -18.51 -1.99
C LYS A 18 6.59 -18.83 -1.44
N ASP A 19 5.87 -19.72 -2.14
CA ASP A 19 4.58 -20.25 -1.71
C ASP A 19 3.59 -19.17 -1.22
N MET A 20 3.58 -18.03 -1.93
CA MET A 20 2.82 -16.84 -1.55
C MET A 20 1.37 -16.98 -2.02
N SER A 21 0.44 -16.69 -1.13
CA SER A 21 -1.00 -16.65 -1.45
C SER A 21 -1.60 -15.35 -0.93
N CYS A 22 -2.48 -14.74 -1.72
CA CYS A 22 -3.31 -13.60 -1.30
C CYS A 22 -4.57 -13.50 -2.16
N GLU A 23 -5.55 -12.80 -1.63
CA GLU A 23 -6.81 -12.49 -2.31
C GLU A 23 -7.06 -10.98 -2.23
N ILE A 24 -7.17 -10.32 -3.39
CA ILE A 24 -7.35 -8.88 -3.48
C ILE A 24 -8.77 -8.62 -3.99
N PRO A 25 -9.64 -8.03 -3.15
CA PRO A 25 -11.02 -7.69 -3.53
C PRO A 25 -11.10 -6.70 -4.68
N ASP A 26 -12.28 -6.60 -5.32
CA ASP A 26 -12.54 -5.54 -6.29
C ASP A 26 -12.82 -4.20 -5.57
N GLY A 27 -12.42 -3.10 -6.21
CA GLY A 27 -12.76 -1.76 -5.76
C GLY A 27 -12.04 -1.30 -4.49
N VAL A 28 -10.83 -1.81 -4.25
CA VAL A 28 -9.99 -1.42 -3.12
C VAL A 28 -8.65 -0.85 -3.58
N ILE A 29 -8.03 -0.06 -2.73
CA ILE A 29 -6.61 0.30 -2.83
C ILE A 29 -5.83 -0.64 -1.92
N TYR A 30 -5.10 -1.56 -2.53
CA TYR A 30 -4.29 -2.56 -1.83
C TYR A 30 -2.83 -2.13 -1.78
N GLY A 31 -2.30 -1.89 -0.59
CA GLY A 31 -0.91 -1.52 -0.35
C GLY A 31 -0.03 -2.75 -0.14
N LEU A 32 1.04 -2.87 -0.89
CA LEU A 32 2.05 -3.91 -0.68
C LEU A 32 3.35 -3.28 -0.20
N VAL A 33 3.63 -3.40 1.09
CA VAL A 33 4.84 -2.85 1.71
C VAL A 33 5.91 -3.93 1.87
N GLY A 34 7.17 -3.52 1.86
CA GLY A 34 8.31 -4.40 2.11
C GLY A 34 9.63 -3.77 1.71
N SER A 35 10.72 -4.28 2.26
CA SER A 35 12.07 -3.82 1.94
C SER A 35 12.42 -4.03 0.45
N ASN A 36 13.49 -3.38 0.03
CA ASN A 36 14.02 -3.61 -1.33
C ASN A 36 14.46 -5.07 -1.47
N GLY A 37 14.08 -5.69 -2.58
CA GLY A 37 14.33 -7.11 -2.81
C GLY A 37 13.33 -8.08 -2.16
N ALA A 38 12.31 -7.61 -1.44
CA ALA A 38 11.29 -8.47 -0.83
C ALA A 38 10.43 -9.24 -1.84
N GLY A 39 10.38 -8.80 -3.11
CA GLY A 39 9.62 -9.44 -4.18
C GLY A 39 8.45 -8.62 -4.73
N LYS A 40 8.24 -7.36 -4.27
CA LYS A 40 7.10 -6.50 -4.65
C LYS A 40 6.93 -6.35 -6.17
N SER A 41 7.97 -5.87 -6.87
CA SER A 41 7.94 -5.70 -8.33
C SER A 41 7.79 -7.03 -9.07
N THR A 42 8.34 -8.12 -8.53
CA THR A 42 8.16 -9.47 -9.09
C THR A 42 6.71 -9.88 -9.01
N PHE A 43 6.06 -9.63 -7.90
CA PHE A 43 4.65 -9.92 -7.71
C PHE A 43 3.77 -9.11 -8.66
N LEU A 44 3.98 -7.79 -8.78
CA LEU A 44 3.23 -6.96 -9.74
C LEU A 44 3.42 -7.42 -11.19
N ARG A 45 4.62 -7.84 -11.58
CA ARG A 45 4.88 -8.40 -12.92
C ARG A 45 4.17 -9.75 -13.16
N LEU A 46 4.01 -10.55 -12.13
CA LEU A 46 3.18 -11.75 -12.19
C LEU A 46 1.70 -11.41 -12.32
N LEU A 47 1.19 -10.45 -11.52
CA LEU A 47 -0.20 -9.98 -11.59
C LEU A 47 -0.54 -9.26 -12.89
N SER A 48 0.44 -8.69 -13.58
CA SER A 48 0.26 -8.11 -14.93
C SER A 48 0.45 -9.13 -16.05
N GLY A 49 0.75 -10.40 -15.71
CA GLY A 49 0.98 -11.45 -16.68
C GLY A 49 2.25 -11.26 -17.52
N VAL A 50 3.20 -10.41 -17.07
CA VAL A 50 4.54 -10.29 -17.68
C VAL A 50 5.35 -11.54 -17.40
N TYR A 51 5.25 -12.08 -16.20
CA TYR A 51 5.89 -13.33 -15.81
C TYR A 51 4.86 -14.44 -15.66
N ARG A 52 5.31 -15.67 -15.92
CA ARG A 52 4.59 -16.88 -15.53
C ARG A 52 5.12 -17.37 -14.19
N PRO A 53 4.27 -17.67 -13.19
CA PRO A 53 4.74 -18.27 -11.96
C PRO A 53 5.37 -19.65 -12.22
N LYS A 54 6.43 -19.99 -11.51
CA LYS A 54 7.06 -21.31 -11.58
C LYS A 54 6.17 -22.39 -10.97
N LYS A 55 5.44 -22.04 -9.91
CA LYS A 55 4.40 -22.85 -9.26
C LYS A 55 3.24 -21.96 -8.86
N GLY A 56 2.08 -22.57 -8.64
CA GLY A 56 0.86 -21.89 -8.29
C GLY A 56 0.12 -21.32 -9.48
N GLU A 57 -0.95 -20.61 -9.21
CA GLU A 57 -1.81 -20.01 -10.23
C GLU A 57 -2.29 -18.62 -9.82
N ILE A 58 -2.52 -17.76 -10.81
CA ILE A 58 -3.13 -16.45 -10.63
C ILE A 58 -4.37 -16.40 -11.49
N THR A 59 -5.49 -16.02 -10.84
CA THR A 59 -6.75 -15.80 -11.53
C THR A 59 -7.24 -14.37 -11.28
N VAL A 60 -7.90 -13.81 -12.29
CA VAL A 60 -8.60 -12.52 -12.21
C VAL A 60 -10.04 -12.76 -12.62
N ASP A 61 -10.99 -12.40 -11.77
CA ASP A 61 -12.42 -12.70 -11.95
C ASP A 61 -12.68 -14.20 -12.26
N GLY A 62 -11.91 -15.09 -11.58
CA GLY A 62 -12.00 -16.54 -11.75
C GLY A 62 -11.39 -17.09 -13.05
N LYS A 63 -10.80 -16.23 -13.90
CA LYS A 63 -10.15 -16.65 -15.15
C LYS A 63 -8.64 -16.67 -14.99
N PRO A 64 -7.93 -17.68 -15.56
CA PRO A 64 -6.46 -17.68 -15.55
C PRO A 64 -5.90 -16.42 -16.22
N LEU A 65 -4.87 -15.84 -15.59
CA LEU A 65 -4.27 -14.58 -16.06
C LEU A 65 -3.23 -14.80 -17.16
N TYR A 66 -2.32 -15.76 -16.99
CA TYR A 66 -1.18 -15.92 -17.90
C TYR A 66 -1.63 -16.35 -19.29
N GLU A 67 -1.07 -15.70 -20.32
CA GLU A 67 -1.45 -15.92 -21.75
C GLU A 67 -2.96 -15.72 -22.06
N ASN A 68 -3.66 -14.91 -21.27
CA ASN A 68 -5.07 -14.60 -21.47
C ASN A 68 -5.27 -13.12 -21.85
N PRO A 69 -5.31 -12.77 -23.14
CA PRO A 69 -5.50 -11.38 -23.60
C PRO A 69 -6.79 -10.74 -23.09
N GLU A 70 -7.88 -11.53 -22.95
CA GLU A 70 -9.17 -11.04 -22.48
C GLU A 70 -9.14 -10.55 -21.03
N VAL A 71 -8.25 -11.09 -20.21
CA VAL A 71 -8.02 -10.62 -18.84
C VAL A 71 -7.03 -9.46 -18.83
N LYS A 72 -5.96 -9.57 -19.64
CA LYS A 72 -4.88 -8.56 -19.63
C LYS A 72 -5.31 -7.18 -20.14
N LYS A 73 -6.31 -7.09 -21.01
CA LYS A 73 -6.81 -5.81 -21.54
C LYS A 73 -7.37 -4.90 -20.45
N ASP A 74 -7.80 -5.47 -19.32
CA ASP A 74 -8.35 -4.74 -18.18
C ASP A 74 -7.29 -4.41 -17.11
N ILE A 75 -6.02 -4.78 -17.36
CA ILE A 75 -4.91 -4.59 -16.41
C ILE A 75 -3.91 -3.60 -16.98
N LEU A 76 -3.48 -2.63 -16.15
CA LEU A 76 -2.38 -1.74 -16.48
C LEU A 76 -1.35 -1.73 -15.36
N TYR A 77 -0.08 -1.92 -15.69
CA TYR A 77 1.06 -1.90 -14.78
C TYR A 77 1.97 -0.71 -15.09
N VAL A 78 2.22 0.11 -14.09
CA VAL A 78 3.18 1.23 -14.11
C VAL A 78 4.42 0.80 -13.32
N PRO A 79 5.53 0.51 -13.98
CA PRO A 79 6.76 0.06 -13.34
C PRO A 79 7.48 1.19 -12.60
N ASP A 80 8.39 0.85 -11.70
CA ASP A 80 9.29 1.80 -11.05
C ASP A 80 10.23 2.47 -12.09
N GLU A 81 10.90 1.69 -12.93
CA GLU A 81 11.68 2.23 -14.05
C GLU A 81 10.77 2.55 -15.23
N LEU A 82 10.50 3.85 -15.41
CA LEU A 82 9.65 4.33 -16.48
C LEU A 82 10.41 4.42 -17.80
N TYR A 83 9.83 3.85 -18.85
CA TYR A 83 10.31 3.95 -20.20
C TYR A 83 9.31 4.67 -21.09
N PHE A 84 9.77 5.68 -21.81
CA PHE A 84 9.02 6.36 -22.87
C PHE A 84 9.74 6.20 -24.20
N LEU A 85 8.98 6.13 -25.27
CA LEU A 85 9.55 6.05 -26.60
C LEU A 85 10.50 7.24 -26.87
N PRO A 86 11.58 7.08 -27.64
CA PRO A 86 12.46 8.17 -28.00
C PRO A 86 11.69 9.36 -28.60
N GLN A 87 11.96 10.57 -28.09
CA GLN A 87 11.32 11.82 -28.51
C GLN A 87 9.79 11.87 -28.35
N ALA A 88 9.18 10.91 -27.62
CA ALA A 88 7.75 10.93 -27.40
C ALA A 88 7.32 12.10 -26.51
N SER A 89 6.20 12.72 -26.87
CA SER A 89 5.42 13.58 -25.99
C SER A 89 4.32 12.80 -25.29
N MET A 90 3.66 13.43 -24.30
CA MET A 90 2.47 12.83 -23.68
C MET A 90 1.37 12.52 -24.71
N ASN A 91 1.18 13.42 -25.71
CA ASN A 91 0.24 13.17 -26.80
C ASN A 91 0.60 11.94 -27.62
N THR A 92 1.90 11.72 -27.89
CA THR A 92 2.37 10.53 -28.59
C THR A 92 2.09 9.27 -27.79
N MET A 93 2.41 9.30 -26.49
CA MET A 93 2.13 8.16 -25.59
C MET A 93 0.62 7.93 -25.40
N ALA A 94 -0.19 8.99 -25.31
CA ALA A 94 -1.66 8.86 -25.25
C ALA A 94 -2.23 8.17 -26.50
N ASN A 95 -1.70 8.43 -27.69
CA ASN A 95 -2.09 7.71 -28.90
C ASN A 95 -1.71 6.22 -28.83
N PHE A 96 -0.52 5.92 -28.29
CA PHE A 96 -0.08 4.53 -28.09
C PHE A 96 -0.98 3.80 -27.09
N TYR A 97 -1.30 4.43 -25.94
CA TYR A 97 -2.21 3.85 -24.95
C TYR A 97 -3.64 3.67 -25.51
N ALA A 98 -4.14 4.64 -26.30
CA ALA A 98 -5.45 4.55 -26.93
C ALA A 98 -5.55 3.42 -27.98
N ALA A 99 -4.44 3.00 -28.57
CA ALA A 99 -4.40 1.85 -29.45
C ALA A 99 -4.38 0.50 -28.68
N ALA A 100 -3.87 0.49 -27.45
CA ALA A 100 -3.74 -0.69 -26.60
C ALA A 100 -4.93 -0.90 -25.68
N TYR A 101 -5.56 0.18 -25.22
CA TYR A 101 -6.68 0.16 -24.26
C TYR A 101 -7.93 0.77 -24.88
N GLU A 102 -8.94 -0.05 -25.14
CA GLU A 102 -10.20 0.35 -25.80
C GLU A 102 -10.94 1.46 -25.05
N ASN A 103 -10.83 1.47 -23.72
CA ASN A 103 -11.51 2.43 -22.83
C ASN A 103 -10.72 3.74 -22.63
N PHE A 104 -9.61 3.97 -23.35
CA PHE A 104 -8.80 5.16 -23.16
C PHE A 104 -9.62 6.45 -23.36
N SER A 105 -9.73 7.28 -22.32
CA SER A 105 -10.45 8.53 -22.35
C SER A 105 -9.54 9.73 -22.69
N ARG A 106 -9.72 10.29 -23.88
CA ARG A 106 -8.99 11.51 -24.28
C ARG A 106 -9.46 12.76 -23.53
N GLU A 107 -10.69 12.76 -23.04
CA GLU A 107 -11.21 13.84 -22.21
C GLU A 107 -10.50 13.83 -20.85
N ARG A 108 -10.50 12.69 -20.18
CA ARG A 108 -9.80 12.50 -18.91
C ARG A 108 -8.29 12.78 -19.03
N PHE A 109 -7.67 12.36 -20.13
CA PHE A 109 -6.27 12.66 -20.41
C PHE A 109 -6.03 14.19 -20.42
N ARG A 110 -6.89 14.98 -21.08
CA ARG A 110 -6.77 16.44 -21.13
C ARG A 110 -6.99 17.07 -19.75
N GLU A 111 -7.98 16.61 -19.00
CA GLU A 111 -8.29 17.10 -17.66
C GLU A 111 -7.13 16.82 -16.69
N LEU A 112 -6.66 15.58 -16.62
CA LEU A 112 -5.55 15.20 -15.75
C LEU A 112 -4.26 15.92 -16.14
N THR A 113 -3.94 16.02 -17.44
CA THR A 113 -2.75 16.76 -17.92
C THR A 113 -2.79 18.23 -17.44
N LYS A 114 -3.97 18.87 -17.50
CA LYS A 114 -4.16 20.24 -17.00
C LYS A 114 -4.03 20.30 -15.48
N THR A 115 -4.63 19.36 -14.76
CA THR A 115 -4.59 19.28 -13.28
C THR A 115 -3.16 19.12 -12.77
N PHE A 116 -2.36 18.29 -13.45
CA PHE A 116 -0.94 18.09 -13.10
C PHE A 116 -0.01 19.20 -13.65
N GLY A 117 -0.52 20.15 -14.42
CA GLY A 117 0.26 21.25 -14.98
C GLY A 117 1.32 20.80 -15.97
N LEU A 118 1.12 19.67 -16.66
CA LEU A 118 2.07 19.13 -17.63
C LEU A 118 1.81 19.66 -19.04
N ASP A 119 2.89 19.93 -19.79
CA ASP A 119 2.78 20.24 -21.22
C ASP A 119 2.67 18.94 -22.04
N PRO A 120 1.51 18.65 -22.66
CA PRO A 120 1.30 17.41 -23.40
C PRO A 120 2.12 17.30 -24.68
N THR A 121 2.75 18.40 -25.14
CA THR A 121 3.56 18.46 -26.36
C THR A 121 5.06 18.31 -26.10
N ALA A 122 5.50 18.57 -24.87
CA ALA A 122 6.90 18.49 -24.48
C ALA A 122 7.44 17.05 -24.54
N ASN A 123 8.74 16.94 -24.84
CA ASN A 123 9.42 15.65 -24.89
C ASN A 123 9.54 15.06 -23.47
N LEU A 124 8.90 13.90 -23.23
CA LEU A 124 8.89 13.21 -21.95
C LEU A 124 10.29 12.84 -21.43
N ASN A 125 11.26 12.63 -22.33
CA ASN A 125 12.61 12.28 -21.92
C ASN A 125 13.33 13.45 -21.25
N THR A 126 12.87 14.70 -21.46
CA THR A 126 13.40 15.91 -20.82
C THR A 126 12.76 16.21 -19.45
N PHE A 127 11.70 15.49 -19.09
CA PHE A 127 11.02 15.65 -17.81
C PHE A 127 11.91 15.19 -16.64
N SER A 128 11.77 15.85 -15.51
CA SER A 128 12.37 15.37 -14.26
C SER A 128 11.79 13.99 -13.86
N LYS A 129 12.43 13.30 -12.93
CA LYS A 129 11.92 12.00 -12.41
C LYS A 129 10.47 12.13 -11.92
N GLY A 130 10.17 13.17 -11.13
CA GLY A 130 8.82 13.41 -10.62
C GLY A 130 7.81 13.71 -11.73
N MET A 131 8.17 14.56 -12.73
CA MET A 131 7.30 14.83 -13.86
C MET A 131 7.04 13.59 -14.73
N LYS A 132 8.03 12.70 -14.89
CA LYS A 132 7.85 11.40 -15.56
C LYS A 132 6.85 10.51 -14.81
N ARG A 133 6.92 10.48 -13.48
CA ARG A 133 5.94 9.79 -12.63
C ARG A 133 4.53 10.34 -12.82
N GLN A 134 4.39 11.67 -12.76
CA GLN A 134 3.09 12.33 -13.02
C GLN A 134 2.55 11.98 -14.40
N ALA A 135 3.39 12.07 -15.45
CA ALA A 135 3.00 11.75 -16.81
C ALA A 135 2.55 10.29 -16.97
N SER A 136 3.27 9.33 -16.36
CA SER A 136 2.88 7.91 -16.39
C SER A 136 1.57 7.66 -15.65
N THR A 137 1.35 8.32 -14.51
CA THR A 137 0.10 8.25 -13.75
C THR A 137 -1.08 8.81 -14.57
N VAL A 138 -0.92 9.98 -15.19
CA VAL A 138 -1.94 10.57 -16.08
C VAL A 138 -2.30 9.63 -17.22
N LEU A 139 -1.31 9.03 -17.89
CA LEU A 139 -1.54 8.08 -18.98
C LEU A 139 -2.26 6.81 -18.51
N ALA A 140 -1.83 6.27 -17.37
CA ALA A 140 -2.40 5.06 -16.79
C ALA A 140 -3.86 5.24 -16.38
N LEU A 141 -4.18 6.33 -15.67
CA LEU A 141 -5.55 6.65 -15.25
C LEU A 141 -6.46 6.98 -16.46
N SER A 142 -5.89 7.57 -17.52
CA SER A 142 -6.63 7.86 -18.77
C SER A 142 -6.95 6.60 -19.58
N ALA A 143 -6.19 5.52 -19.39
CA ALA A 143 -6.48 4.22 -20.02
C ALA A 143 -7.72 3.53 -19.42
N MET A 144 -8.17 4.00 -18.26
CA MET A 144 -9.38 3.53 -17.55
C MET A 144 -9.42 2.00 -17.37
N PRO A 145 -8.33 1.36 -16.90
CA PRO A 145 -8.32 -0.08 -16.66
C PRO A 145 -9.21 -0.44 -15.47
N LYS A 146 -9.62 -1.72 -15.36
CA LYS A 146 -10.28 -2.23 -14.15
C LYS A 146 -9.28 -2.47 -13.02
N TYR A 147 -8.07 -2.93 -13.38
CA TYR A 147 -6.98 -3.24 -12.45
C TYR A 147 -5.76 -2.38 -12.76
N LEU A 148 -5.32 -1.58 -11.78
CA LEU A 148 -4.21 -0.65 -11.94
C LEU A 148 -3.11 -0.94 -10.91
N PHE A 149 -1.90 -1.23 -11.39
CA PHE A 149 -0.78 -1.58 -10.54
C PHE A 149 0.32 -0.53 -10.63
N PHE A 150 0.72 0.01 -9.50
CA PHE A 150 1.75 1.03 -9.37
C PHE A 150 2.94 0.50 -8.56
N ASP A 151 4.11 0.48 -9.18
CA ASP A 151 5.35 0.08 -8.52
C ASP A 151 6.12 1.33 -8.08
N GLU A 152 6.25 1.53 -6.75
CA GLU A 152 6.95 2.66 -6.11
C GLU A 152 6.50 4.04 -6.68
N THR A 153 5.21 4.22 -6.88
CA THR A 153 4.64 5.38 -7.62
C THR A 153 4.87 6.71 -6.93
N PHE A 154 4.99 6.73 -5.60
CA PHE A 154 5.17 7.97 -4.85
C PHE A 154 6.63 8.42 -4.77
N ASP A 155 7.59 7.57 -5.16
CA ASP A 155 9.00 7.90 -5.12
C ASP A 155 9.36 9.06 -6.07
N GLY A 156 10.09 10.04 -5.55
CA GLY A 156 10.50 11.23 -6.29
C GLY A 156 9.41 12.28 -6.52
N LEU A 157 8.21 12.12 -5.95
CA LEU A 157 7.19 13.15 -5.92
C LEU A 157 7.34 14.03 -4.68
N ASP A 158 7.17 15.35 -4.86
CA ASP A 158 7.00 16.26 -3.75
C ASP A 158 5.67 16.01 -3.01
N PRO A 159 5.51 16.48 -1.75
CA PRO A 159 4.31 16.21 -0.96
C PRO A 159 3.00 16.66 -1.62
N VAL A 160 3.01 17.77 -2.36
CA VAL A 160 1.79 18.31 -3.01
C VAL A 160 1.37 17.40 -4.17
N MET A 161 2.32 17.02 -5.02
CA MET A 161 2.06 16.11 -6.14
C MET A 161 1.71 14.70 -5.66
N ARG A 162 2.33 14.23 -4.59
CA ARG A 162 1.97 12.95 -3.96
C ARG A 162 0.50 12.94 -3.52
N ASN A 163 0.04 13.98 -2.83
CA ASN A 163 -1.35 14.10 -2.40
C ASN A 163 -2.30 14.18 -3.59
N LEU A 164 -1.94 14.88 -4.65
CA LEU A 164 -2.73 14.94 -5.87
C LEU A 164 -2.89 13.56 -6.52
N VAL A 165 -1.80 12.80 -6.63
CA VAL A 165 -1.83 11.41 -7.16
C VAL A 165 -2.73 10.53 -6.30
N LYS A 166 -2.60 10.60 -4.95
CA LYS A 166 -3.47 9.86 -4.02
C LYS A 166 -4.95 10.17 -4.25
N GLN A 167 -5.30 11.45 -4.34
CA GLN A 167 -6.69 11.88 -4.57
C GLN A 167 -7.26 11.36 -5.89
N VAL A 168 -6.48 11.42 -6.98
CA VAL A 168 -6.96 10.96 -8.29
C VAL A 168 -7.13 9.44 -8.32
N ILE A 169 -6.24 8.68 -7.68
CA ILE A 169 -6.37 7.23 -7.53
C ILE A 169 -7.62 6.89 -6.69
N TYR A 170 -7.80 7.57 -5.55
CA TYR A 170 -8.95 7.38 -4.67
C TYR A 170 -10.28 7.63 -5.39
N ASN A 171 -10.37 8.73 -6.17
CA ASN A 171 -11.55 9.02 -6.96
C ASN A 171 -11.84 7.91 -7.99
N ASP A 172 -10.80 7.37 -8.63
CA ASP A 172 -10.95 6.26 -9.59
C ASP A 172 -11.53 5.00 -8.94
N VAL A 173 -11.09 4.70 -7.73
CA VAL A 173 -11.60 3.55 -6.97
C VAL A 173 -13.07 3.76 -6.63
N ILE A 174 -13.44 4.92 -6.10
CA ILE A 174 -14.83 5.20 -5.70
C ILE A 174 -15.78 5.29 -6.90
N GLU A 175 -15.40 6.06 -7.93
CA GLU A 175 -16.31 6.35 -9.04
C GLU A 175 -16.44 5.21 -10.03
N ARG A 176 -15.38 4.40 -10.20
CA ARG A 176 -15.28 3.37 -11.24
C ARG A 176 -15.14 1.95 -10.71
N ASN A 177 -15.04 1.78 -9.39
CA ASN A 177 -14.74 0.49 -8.76
C ASN A 177 -13.42 -0.12 -9.27
N THR A 178 -12.42 0.73 -9.56
CA THR A 178 -11.09 0.30 -9.99
C THR A 178 -10.37 -0.37 -8.82
N THR A 179 -9.77 -1.51 -9.03
CA THR A 179 -8.87 -2.12 -8.03
C THR A 179 -7.46 -1.62 -8.27
N THR A 180 -6.88 -0.97 -7.28
CA THR A 180 -5.52 -0.42 -7.40
C THR A 180 -4.57 -1.11 -6.44
N ILE A 181 -3.41 -1.56 -6.94
CA ILE A 181 -2.32 -2.09 -6.10
C ILE A 181 -1.16 -1.11 -6.13
N ILE A 182 -0.68 -0.70 -4.96
CA ILE A 182 0.43 0.23 -4.82
C ILE A 182 1.53 -0.42 -3.99
N THR A 183 2.74 -0.50 -4.54
CA THR A 183 3.89 -0.93 -3.76
C THR A 183 4.65 0.26 -3.19
N SER A 184 5.18 0.12 -1.98
CA SER A 184 6.10 1.07 -1.38
C SER A 184 7.03 0.35 -0.39
N HIS A 185 8.19 0.95 -0.14
CA HIS A 185 9.06 0.58 0.97
C HIS A 185 8.76 1.39 2.25
N SER A 186 7.80 2.33 2.20
CA SER A 186 7.39 3.21 3.30
C SER A 186 5.92 3.01 3.65
N LEU A 187 5.65 2.62 4.89
CA LEU A 187 4.28 2.51 5.43
C LEU A 187 3.55 3.85 5.42
N ARG A 188 4.26 4.95 5.73
CA ARG A 188 3.68 6.32 5.75
C ARG A 188 3.07 6.73 4.41
N GLU A 189 3.64 6.24 3.31
CA GLU A 189 3.11 6.56 1.99
C GLU A 189 1.77 5.90 1.73
N LEU A 190 1.53 4.73 2.33
CA LEU A 190 0.35 3.90 2.13
C LEU A 190 -0.75 4.14 3.17
N GLU A 191 -0.39 4.61 4.38
CA GLU A 191 -1.27 4.75 5.55
C GLU A 191 -2.57 5.52 5.26
N ASP A 192 -2.47 6.62 4.51
CA ASP A 192 -3.61 7.50 4.19
C ASP A 192 -4.19 7.23 2.81
N THR A 193 -3.83 6.11 2.18
CA THR A 193 -4.21 5.84 0.79
C THR A 193 -4.89 4.49 0.62
N CYS A 194 -4.43 3.48 1.36
CA CYS A 194 -4.84 2.10 1.16
C CYS A 194 -5.98 1.70 2.10
N ASP A 195 -6.86 0.86 1.59
CA ASP A 195 -7.91 0.20 2.37
C ASP A 195 -7.35 -1.04 3.07
N GLN A 196 -6.47 -1.77 2.37
CA GLN A 196 -5.80 -2.97 2.87
C GLN A 196 -4.29 -2.86 2.69
N LEU A 197 -3.55 -3.45 3.62
CA LEU A 197 -2.09 -3.53 3.59
C LEU A 197 -1.61 -4.95 3.75
N ALA A 198 -0.64 -5.35 2.92
CA ALA A 198 0.12 -6.57 3.09
C ALA A 198 1.61 -6.27 3.22
N LEU A 199 2.28 -6.97 4.13
CA LEU A 199 3.73 -6.96 4.25
C LEU A 199 4.34 -8.13 3.51
N LEU A 200 5.16 -7.83 2.54
CA LEU A 200 5.99 -8.80 1.84
C LEU A 200 7.40 -8.84 2.42
N HIS A 201 7.81 -9.98 2.92
CA HIS A 201 9.15 -10.22 3.45
C HIS A 201 9.73 -11.52 2.92
N LYS A 202 10.95 -11.47 2.36
CA LYS A 202 11.69 -12.64 1.82
C LYS A 202 10.86 -13.52 0.87
N GLY A 203 10.00 -12.88 0.06
CA GLY A 203 9.19 -13.54 -0.95
C GLY A 203 7.86 -14.14 -0.47
N GLY A 204 7.47 -13.91 0.78
CA GLY A 204 6.17 -14.31 1.33
C GLY A 204 5.42 -13.14 1.95
N ILE A 205 4.08 -13.18 1.94
CA ILE A 205 3.26 -12.28 2.75
C ILE A 205 3.30 -12.80 4.18
N VAL A 206 3.81 -11.97 5.10
CA VAL A 206 3.92 -12.30 6.52
C VAL A 206 2.81 -11.68 7.35
N PHE A 207 2.16 -10.67 6.80
CA PHE A 207 1.06 -9.96 7.46
C PHE A 207 0.14 -9.35 6.40
N GLU A 208 -1.17 -9.38 6.65
CA GLU A 208 -2.20 -8.75 5.81
C GLU A 208 -3.37 -8.32 6.70
N SER A 209 -3.85 -7.08 6.54
CA SER A 209 -4.98 -6.54 7.30
C SER A 209 -5.61 -5.33 6.61
N ASP A 210 -6.86 -5.05 6.96
CA ASP A 210 -7.48 -3.76 6.70
C ASP A 210 -6.80 -2.65 7.49
N VAL A 211 -6.62 -1.47 6.89
CA VAL A 211 -5.94 -0.33 7.52
C VAL A 211 -6.73 0.18 8.73
N GLU A 212 -8.05 0.19 8.66
CA GLU A 212 -8.92 0.61 9.77
C GLU A 212 -8.80 -0.35 10.96
N ASP A 213 -8.75 -1.65 10.72
CA ASP A 213 -8.55 -2.66 11.76
C ASP A 213 -7.18 -2.46 12.44
N LEU A 214 -6.13 -2.17 11.66
CA LEU A 214 -4.81 -1.87 12.19
C LEU A 214 -4.82 -0.62 13.07
N LYS A 215 -5.44 0.47 12.63
CA LYS A 215 -5.52 1.74 13.39
C LYS A 215 -6.30 1.61 14.68
N THR A 216 -7.19 0.64 14.78
CA THR A 216 -8.04 0.41 15.96
C THR A 216 -7.57 -0.71 16.87
N SER A 217 -6.71 -1.60 16.39
CA SER A 217 -6.24 -2.78 17.12
C SER A 217 -5.38 -2.45 18.34
N LEU A 218 -4.59 -1.39 18.24
CA LEU A 218 -3.66 -0.94 19.27
C LEU A 218 -3.88 0.55 19.55
N PHE A 219 -3.71 0.96 20.81
CA PHE A 219 -3.80 2.35 21.23
C PHE A 219 -2.83 2.65 22.35
N LYS A 220 -2.31 3.87 22.37
CA LYS A 220 -1.38 4.35 23.38
C LYS A 220 -2.14 5.09 24.46
N ILE A 221 -1.90 4.74 25.71
CA ILE A 221 -2.50 5.39 26.87
C ILE A 221 -1.41 6.10 27.63
N GLN A 222 -1.70 7.33 28.02
CA GLN A 222 -0.97 8.06 29.04
C GLN A 222 -1.89 8.26 30.23
N VAL A 223 -1.49 7.78 31.41
CA VAL A 223 -2.26 7.87 32.64
C VAL A 223 -1.39 8.37 33.77
N ALA A 224 -1.94 9.27 34.61
CA ALA A 224 -1.27 9.75 35.79
C ALA A 224 -2.19 9.68 37.02
N PHE A 225 -1.61 9.31 38.18
CA PHE A 225 -2.31 9.26 39.45
C PHE A 225 -1.69 10.27 40.44
N ASP A 226 -2.41 10.58 41.51
CA ASP A 226 -1.96 11.53 42.54
C ASP A 226 -0.70 11.03 43.29
N THR A 227 -0.56 9.71 43.40
CA THR A 227 0.55 9.05 44.08
C THR A 227 1.27 8.08 43.16
N MET A 228 2.47 7.65 43.54
CA MET A 228 3.16 6.55 42.92
C MET A 228 2.33 5.27 43.03
N PHE A 229 2.31 4.46 41.99
CA PHE A 229 1.56 3.22 41.90
C PHE A 229 2.44 2.08 41.33
N GLU A 230 2.03 0.87 41.54
CA GLU A 230 2.66 -0.30 40.95
C GLU A 230 1.98 -0.69 39.62
N ARG A 231 2.71 -1.33 38.73
CA ARG A 231 2.20 -1.80 37.44
C ARG A 231 0.97 -2.71 37.59
N SER A 232 0.85 -3.42 38.72
CA SER A 232 -0.29 -4.30 39.03
C SER A 232 -1.66 -3.59 39.02
N ILE A 233 -1.71 -2.27 39.08
CA ILE A 233 -2.95 -1.50 38.92
C ILE A 233 -3.58 -1.71 37.54
N PHE A 234 -2.80 -2.13 36.54
CA PHE A 234 -3.24 -2.42 35.17
C PHE A 234 -3.44 -3.90 34.88
N ASP A 235 -3.45 -4.75 35.93
CA ASP A 235 -3.72 -6.19 35.76
C ASP A 235 -5.11 -6.38 35.12
N GLY A 236 -5.16 -7.22 34.06
CA GLY A 236 -6.36 -7.42 33.23
C GLY A 236 -6.31 -6.68 31.89
N ILE A 237 -5.46 -5.67 31.73
CA ILE A 237 -5.23 -4.98 30.46
C ILE A 237 -4.07 -5.66 29.72
N GLN A 238 -4.29 -6.01 28.45
CA GLN A 238 -3.23 -6.56 27.61
C GLN A 238 -2.27 -5.44 27.17
N ILE A 239 -1.14 -5.30 27.85
CA ILE A 239 -0.13 -4.29 27.61
C ILE A 239 1.04 -4.89 26.85
N LEU A 240 1.38 -4.30 25.69
CA LEU A 240 2.49 -4.72 24.83
C LEU A 240 3.79 -3.98 25.14
N ASP A 241 3.71 -2.68 25.45
CA ASP A 241 4.84 -1.85 25.86
C ASP A 241 4.45 -1.00 27.08
N TYR A 242 5.38 -0.75 27.99
CA TYR A 242 5.10 -0.03 29.22
C TYR A 242 6.31 0.79 29.69
N THR A 243 6.06 2.05 29.95
CA THR A 243 7.05 2.98 30.55
C THR A 243 6.39 3.73 31.68
N GLN A 244 7.07 3.83 32.83
CA GLN A 244 6.61 4.61 33.98
C GLN A 244 7.68 5.60 34.44
N MET A 245 7.25 6.83 34.68
CA MET A 245 8.07 7.89 35.24
C MET A 245 7.33 8.52 36.44
N GLY A 246 7.68 8.10 37.65
CA GLY A 246 7.00 8.53 38.87
C GLY A 246 5.52 8.10 38.91
N SER A 247 4.61 9.07 39.00
CA SER A 247 3.17 8.83 38.98
C SER A 247 2.52 8.85 37.58
N VAL A 248 3.32 8.86 36.52
CA VAL A 248 2.85 8.82 35.11
C VAL A 248 3.27 7.54 34.48
N ALA A 249 2.33 6.81 33.89
CA ALA A 249 2.61 5.69 33.01
C ALA A 249 2.15 5.97 31.59
N THR A 250 2.93 5.47 30.63
CA THR A 250 2.58 5.43 29.21
C THR A 250 2.72 4.00 28.74
N PHE A 251 1.69 3.47 28.10
CA PHE A 251 1.71 2.11 27.62
C PHE A 251 0.88 1.92 26.35
N ILE A 252 1.17 0.85 25.63
CA ILE A 252 0.40 0.43 24.45
C ILE A 252 -0.45 -0.76 24.85
N ALA A 253 -1.75 -0.63 24.66
CA ALA A 253 -2.73 -1.66 24.94
C ALA A 253 -3.33 -2.25 23.66
N LYS A 254 -3.68 -3.53 23.75
CA LYS A 254 -4.42 -4.27 22.71
C LYS A 254 -5.78 -4.65 23.26
N GLY A 255 -6.84 -4.51 22.43
CA GLY A 255 -8.20 -4.91 22.77
C GLY A 255 -9.25 -3.83 22.56
N ASP A 256 -10.38 -3.94 23.26
CA ASP A 256 -11.44 -2.94 23.18
C ASP A 256 -11.04 -1.66 23.90
N ARG A 257 -10.83 -0.61 23.11
CA ARG A 257 -10.41 0.72 23.59
C ARG A 257 -11.40 1.30 24.61
N GLU A 258 -12.70 1.18 24.36
CA GLU A 258 -13.72 1.78 25.22
C GLU A 258 -13.77 1.07 26.57
N ALA A 259 -13.66 -0.27 26.59
CA ALA A 259 -13.61 -1.07 27.79
C ALA A 259 -12.38 -0.73 28.65
N VAL A 260 -11.19 -0.64 28.03
CA VAL A 260 -9.95 -0.30 28.73
C VAL A 260 -10.00 1.13 29.31
N VAL A 261 -10.49 2.10 28.52
CA VAL A 261 -10.65 3.49 29.00
C VAL A 261 -11.65 3.56 30.15
N ALA A 262 -12.77 2.83 30.09
CA ALA A 262 -13.76 2.79 31.15
C ALA A 262 -13.18 2.17 32.46
N GLU A 263 -12.42 1.08 32.33
CA GLU A 263 -11.73 0.46 33.48
C GLU A 263 -10.74 1.43 34.13
N LEU A 264 -9.92 2.14 33.33
CA LEU A 264 -8.94 3.10 33.86
C LEU A 264 -9.60 4.31 34.51
N ARG A 265 -10.72 4.82 33.97
CA ARG A 265 -11.52 5.88 34.61
C ARG A 265 -12.03 5.48 35.97
N GLY A 266 -12.39 4.20 36.15
CA GLY A 266 -12.82 3.68 37.44
C GLY A 266 -11.74 3.66 38.55
N LYS A 267 -10.47 3.94 38.19
CA LYS A 267 -9.32 4.03 39.11
C LYS A 267 -8.97 5.47 39.51
N ASP A 268 -9.83 6.44 39.15
CA ASP A 268 -9.70 7.87 39.44
C ASP A 268 -8.33 8.50 39.05
N PRO A 269 -7.89 8.38 37.79
CA PRO A 269 -6.66 9.02 37.35
C PRO A 269 -6.82 10.55 37.26
N ILE A 270 -5.74 11.29 37.54
CA ILE A 270 -5.68 12.75 37.34
C ILE A 270 -5.62 13.08 35.84
N ILE A 271 -4.90 12.27 35.08
CA ILE A 271 -4.78 12.39 33.63
C ILE A 271 -5.07 11.00 33.02
N LEU A 272 -5.89 10.99 32.00
CA LEU A 272 -6.12 9.82 31.16
C LEU A 272 -6.30 10.27 29.73
N ASP A 273 -5.24 10.15 28.95
CA ASP A 273 -5.23 10.48 27.54
C ASP A 273 -5.01 9.24 26.68
N VAL A 274 -5.78 9.15 25.59
CA VAL A 274 -5.57 8.15 24.55
C VAL A 274 -4.89 8.85 23.39
N LEU A 275 -3.63 8.50 23.17
CA LEU A 275 -2.80 9.07 22.12
C LEU A 275 -2.92 8.22 20.84
N PRO A 276 -2.96 8.85 19.66
CA PRO A 276 -2.94 8.10 18.41
C PRO A 276 -1.60 7.38 18.23
N LEU A 277 -1.65 6.16 17.71
CA LEU A 277 -0.49 5.47 17.17
C LEU A 277 -0.47 5.69 15.66
N ASN A 278 0.72 5.94 15.11
CA ASN A 278 0.89 5.88 13.67
C ASN A 278 1.00 4.42 13.21
N LEU A 279 0.76 4.19 11.93
CA LEU A 279 0.74 2.82 11.39
C LEU A 279 2.11 2.12 11.52
N GLU A 280 3.22 2.87 11.49
CA GLU A 280 4.56 2.30 11.70
C GLU A 280 4.71 1.74 13.13
N GLU A 281 4.19 2.46 14.13
CA GLU A 281 4.21 1.99 15.53
C GLU A 281 3.35 0.75 15.69
N VAL A 282 2.12 0.75 15.16
CA VAL A 282 1.22 -0.43 15.18
C VAL A 282 1.90 -1.62 14.54
N PHE A 283 2.53 -1.39 13.40
CA PHE A 283 3.18 -2.43 12.61
C PHE A 283 4.37 -3.07 13.33
N VAL A 284 5.16 -2.27 14.07
CA VAL A 284 6.26 -2.80 14.91
C VAL A 284 5.75 -3.83 15.89
N TYR A 285 4.68 -3.50 16.63
CA TYR A 285 4.13 -4.39 17.66
C TYR A 285 3.46 -5.64 17.07
N GLU A 286 2.75 -5.52 15.95
CA GLU A 286 2.16 -6.67 15.28
C GLU A 286 3.25 -7.60 14.73
N MET A 287 4.36 -7.07 14.21
CA MET A 287 5.49 -7.87 13.73
C MET A 287 6.25 -8.56 14.87
N GLU A 288 6.47 -7.86 15.99
CA GLU A 288 7.09 -8.45 17.17
C GLU A 288 6.22 -9.58 17.76
N ALA A 289 4.90 -9.41 17.75
CA ALA A 289 3.97 -10.46 18.16
C ALA A 289 4.03 -11.72 17.27
N LEU A 290 4.38 -11.54 15.98
CA LEU A 290 4.62 -12.64 15.04
C LEU A 290 6.05 -13.22 15.11
N GLY A 291 6.91 -12.67 15.98
CA GLY A 291 8.29 -13.13 16.17
C GLY A 291 9.31 -12.57 15.18
N TYR A 292 8.97 -11.49 14.48
CA TYR A 292 9.88 -10.77 13.57
C TYR A 292 10.48 -9.55 14.27
N ALA A 293 11.80 -9.36 14.19
CA ALA A 293 12.39 -8.10 14.59
C ALA A 293 12.15 -7.04 13.50
N PHE A 294 11.63 -5.88 13.86
CA PHE A 294 11.30 -4.79 12.92
C PHE A 294 12.47 -4.41 11.99
N LYS A 295 13.70 -4.40 12.53
CA LYS A 295 14.92 -4.11 11.77
C LYS A 295 15.17 -5.10 10.61
N ASP A 296 14.69 -6.33 10.73
CA ASP A 296 14.91 -7.38 9.73
C ASP A 296 13.89 -7.30 8.59
N VAL A 297 12.82 -6.52 8.75
CA VAL A 297 11.64 -6.55 7.87
C VAL A 297 11.57 -5.32 6.95
N LEU A 298 11.95 -4.13 7.43
CA LEU A 298 11.83 -2.87 6.68
C LEU A 298 13.19 -2.22 6.33
N MET A 299 14.31 -2.71 6.86
CA MET A 299 15.65 -2.32 6.45
C MET A 299 16.23 -3.33 5.47
#